data_2c21f96292dcad243bbc3d7fe757e6a6
#
_entry.id   2c21f96292dcad243bbc3d7fe757e6a6
#
_cell.length_a   1.000
_cell.length_b   1.000
_cell.length_c   1.000
_cell.angle_alpha   90.00
_cell.angle_beta   90.00
_cell.angle_gamma   90.00
#
_symmetry.space_group_name_H-M   'P 1'
#
loop_
_entity.id
_entity.type
_entity.pdbx_description
1 polymer ?
#
loop_
_entity_poly.entity_id
_entity_poly.type
_entity_poly.pdbx_seq_one_letter_code
_entity_poly.pdbx_strand_id
1 'polypeptide(L)'
;MQNGFWFKTAIILVTISAFVFLVGALGNLWSFIGDLILLFFLSYLVGSLFIHVVNGLVRIPYMTRPLAIFLIYMAFISLLATFGFLVIPVTVNQVVELADLVPRYVEQVPSYVNGLENTIARAGLEIDLTDQIQVDSLNDFARTAATSITNNALGILQNVVSLLIGVILVLVISFYIVLDGGRRLVEGLKVLPPKAEKETLFILSSIDETFHGYLRGMFLISLIYGVSTAGVMIATGLPSPLPVALVASILLAIPFVGDWLALGLPLVVAAVAGDFATFIIVLTVLLFIRQVMLNLLTPKILGKAVRMPAMLVIISVVLGVRLAGVAGALLAVPTMGVLYGLAVHYGTGIRERREARDHELRDSTNQEK
;
A
#
# COMPACT_ATOMS: atom_id res chain seq x y z
N MET A 1 14.84 -38.25 -50.84
CA MET A 1 14.66 -38.40 -49.39
C MET A 1 14.88 -37.11 -48.58
N GLN A 2 15.36 -36.01 -49.13
CA GLN A 2 15.63 -34.74 -48.44
C GLN A 2 14.37 -33.89 -48.11
N ASN A 3 13.30 -34.00 -48.90
CA ASN A 3 12.10 -33.15 -48.71
C ASN A 3 11.28 -33.45 -47.43
N GLY A 4 11.38 -34.66 -46.91
CA GLY A 4 10.65 -35.05 -45.72
C GLY A 4 11.23 -34.48 -44.40
N PHE A 5 12.53 -34.20 -44.36
CA PHE A 5 13.19 -33.65 -43.18
C PHE A 5 12.79 -32.17 -42.96
N TRP A 6 12.88 -31.36 -43.99
CA TRP A 6 12.53 -29.95 -43.96
C TRP A 6 11.06 -29.71 -43.62
N PHE A 7 10.16 -30.57 -44.13
CA PHE A 7 8.73 -30.50 -43.86
C PHE A 7 8.42 -30.83 -42.37
N LYS A 8 9.07 -31.86 -41.82
CA LYS A 8 8.94 -32.18 -40.39
C LYS A 8 9.48 -31.07 -39.48
N THR A 9 10.63 -30.49 -39.82
CA THR A 9 11.24 -29.40 -39.10
C THR A 9 10.34 -28.15 -39.14
N ALA A 10 9.76 -27.83 -40.30
CA ALA A 10 8.81 -26.71 -40.42
C ALA A 10 7.55 -26.92 -39.56
N ILE A 11 6.97 -28.13 -39.54
CA ILE A 11 5.83 -28.44 -38.70
C ILE A 11 6.18 -28.29 -37.20
N ILE A 12 7.33 -28.79 -36.77
CA ILE A 12 7.79 -28.66 -35.38
C ILE A 12 7.94 -27.17 -34.98
N LEU A 13 8.58 -26.36 -35.84
CA LEU A 13 8.75 -24.94 -35.60
C LEU A 13 7.41 -24.19 -35.52
N VAL A 14 6.49 -24.49 -36.45
CA VAL A 14 5.14 -23.89 -36.42
C VAL A 14 4.36 -24.31 -35.16
N THR A 15 4.47 -25.56 -34.74
CA THR A 15 3.81 -26.06 -33.53
C THR A 15 4.38 -25.39 -32.26
N ILE A 16 5.72 -25.25 -32.20
CA ILE A 16 6.37 -24.57 -31.06
C ILE A 16 5.97 -23.08 -31.03
N SER A 17 6.02 -22.39 -32.21
CA SER A 17 5.63 -20.98 -32.25
C SER A 17 4.15 -20.75 -31.91
N ALA A 18 3.25 -21.64 -32.38
CA ALA A 18 1.84 -21.60 -32.01
C ALA A 18 1.62 -21.85 -30.51
N PHE A 19 2.37 -22.78 -29.92
CA PHE A 19 2.33 -23.04 -28.49
C PHE A 19 2.82 -21.85 -27.67
N VAL A 20 3.95 -21.23 -28.05
CA VAL A 20 4.49 -20.02 -27.39
C VAL A 20 3.51 -18.86 -27.52
N PHE A 21 2.89 -18.70 -28.70
CA PHE A 21 1.86 -17.69 -28.92
C PHE A 21 0.64 -17.89 -28.03
N LEU A 22 0.14 -19.14 -27.93
CA LEU A 22 -0.98 -19.51 -27.06
C LEU A 22 -0.67 -19.26 -25.59
N VAL A 23 0.51 -19.65 -25.13
CA VAL A 23 0.95 -19.39 -23.73
C VAL A 23 1.04 -17.88 -23.46
N GLY A 24 1.58 -17.11 -24.41
CA GLY A 24 1.62 -15.65 -24.31
C GLY A 24 0.23 -15.00 -24.30
N ALA A 25 -0.66 -15.47 -25.17
CA ALA A 25 -2.06 -14.99 -25.22
C ALA A 25 -2.84 -15.32 -23.92
N LEU A 26 -2.65 -16.51 -23.37
CA LEU A 26 -3.21 -16.91 -22.08
C LEU A 26 -2.64 -16.07 -20.93
N GLY A 27 -1.33 -15.77 -20.95
CA GLY A 27 -0.70 -14.89 -19.99
C GLY A 27 -1.26 -13.47 -20.00
N ASN A 28 -1.45 -12.90 -21.19
CA ASN A 28 -2.05 -11.58 -21.37
C ASN A 28 -3.54 -11.56 -20.92
N LEU A 29 -4.27 -12.62 -21.23
CA LEU A 29 -5.67 -12.77 -20.80
C LEU A 29 -5.74 -12.86 -19.25
N TRP A 30 -4.81 -13.59 -18.64
CA TRP A 30 -4.72 -13.73 -17.19
C TRP A 30 -4.41 -12.39 -16.50
N SER A 31 -3.46 -11.60 -17.03
CA SER A 31 -3.17 -10.27 -16.48
C SER A 31 -4.38 -9.34 -16.62
N PHE A 32 -5.05 -9.33 -17.77
CA PHE A 32 -6.26 -8.55 -17.99
C PHE A 32 -7.40 -8.89 -17.02
N ILE A 33 -7.63 -10.20 -16.78
CA ILE A 33 -8.61 -10.67 -15.79
C ILE A 33 -8.18 -10.24 -14.37
N GLY A 34 -6.90 -10.34 -14.05
CA GLY A 34 -6.34 -9.90 -12.77
C GLY A 34 -6.57 -8.41 -12.53
N ASP A 35 -6.32 -7.58 -13.52
CA ASP A 35 -6.56 -6.13 -13.45
C ASP A 35 -8.05 -5.80 -13.26
N LEU A 36 -8.94 -6.51 -13.95
CA LEU A 36 -10.38 -6.36 -13.76
C LEU A 36 -10.81 -6.78 -12.36
N ILE A 37 -10.34 -7.92 -11.88
CA ILE A 37 -10.64 -8.39 -10.52
C ILE A 37 -10.17 -7.35 -9.49
N LEU A 38 -8.95 -6.84 -9.64
CA LEU A 38 -8.41 -5.80 -8.77
C LEU A 38 -9.26 -4.53 -8.83
N LEU A 39 -9.64 -4.08 -10.02
CA LEU A 39 -10.48 -2.90 -10.23
C LEU A 39 -11.84 -3.05 -9.53
N PHE A 40 -12.54 -4.16 -9.75
CA PHE A 40 -13.82 -4.44 -9.09
C PHE A 40 -13.67 -4.59 -7.57
N PHE A 41 -12.60 -5.22 -7.13
CA PHE A 41 -12.31 -5.39 -5.72
C PHE A 41 -12.04 -4.04 -5.02
N LEU A 42 -11.20 -3.17 -5.61
CA LEU A 42 -10.97 -1.81 -5.11
C LEU A 42 -12.26 -0.99 -5.10
N SER A 43 -13.08 -1.13 -6.17
CA SER A 43 -14.37 -0.44 -6.25
C SER A 43 -15.34 -0.91 -5.17
N TYR A 44 -15.36 -2.20 -4.87
CA TYR A 44 -16.13 -2.74 -3.76
C TYR A 44 -15.66 -2.20 -2.41
N LEU A 45 -14.35 -2.15 -2.18
CA LEU A 45 -13.77 -1.63 -0.94
C LEU A 45 -14.11 -0.14 -0.73
N VAL A 46 -13.96 0.68 -1.77
CA VAL A 46 -14.34 2.10 -1.73
C VAL A 46 -15.83 2.25 -1.48
N GLY A 47 -16.65 1.43 -2.14
CA GLY A 47 -18.10 1.39 -1.92
C GLY A 47 -18.47 1.03 -0.48
N SER A 48 -17.80 0.04 0.08
CA SER A 48 -17.98 -0.37 1.48
C SER A 48 -17.62 0.75 2.46
N LEU A 49 -16.57 1.52 2.19
CA LEU A 49 -16.23 2.71 2.98
C LEU A 49 -17.36 3.76 2.91
N PHE A 50 -17.86 4.05 1.71
CA PHE A 50 -18.86 5.10 1.51
C PHE A 50 -20.25 4.71 2.00
N ILE A 51 -20.63 3.43 1.98
CA ILE A 51 -21.94 2.99 2.44
C ILE A 51 -22.19 3.34 3.91
N HIS A 52 -21.14 3.36 4.74
CA HIS A 52 -21.25 3.76 6.14
C HIS A 52 -21.57 5.26 6.27
N VAL A 53 -20.95 6.10 5.46
CA VAL A 53 -21.20 7.55 5.43
C VAL A 53 -22.59 7.82 4.85
N VAL A 54 -22.97 7.12 3.77
CA VAL A 54 -24.32 7.18 3.17
C VAL A 54 -25.39 6.84 4.21
N ASN A 55 -25.23 5.73 4.91
CA ASN A 55 -26.20 5.31 5.93
C ASN A 55 -26.28 6.30 7.11
N GLY A 56 -25.20 7.03 7.40
CA GLY A 56 -25.20 8.15 8.34
C GLY A 56 -26.02 9.34 7.83
N LEU A 57 -25.81 9.72 6.57
CA LEU A 57 -26.48 10.85 5.93
C LEU A 57 -27.99 10.62 5.75
N VAL A 58 -28.40 9.43 5.40
CA VAL A 58 -29.82 9.05 5.22
C VAL A 58 -30.64 9.17 6.51
N ARG A 59 -30.00 9.27 7.68
CA ARG A 59 -30.70 9.54 8.96
C ARG A 59 -31.19 10.99 9.08
N ILE A 60 -30.70 11.89 8.23
CA ILE A 60 -31.13 13.30 8.21
C ILE A 60 -32.51 13.38 7.55
N PRO A 61 -33.49 14.13 8.13
CA PRO A 61 -34.81 14.31 7.54
C PRO A 61 -34.72 14.81 6.08
N TYR A 62 -35.58 14.29 5.21
CA TYR A 62 -35.67 14.61 3.77
C TYR A 62 -34.49 14.12 2.91
N MET A 63 -33.47 13.45 3.48
CA MET A 63 -32.34 12.91 2.72
C MET A 63 -32.70 11.55 2.11
N THR A 64 -32.84 11.50 0.78
CA THR A 64 -33.03 10.22 0.07
C THR A 64 -31.71 9.51 -0.15
N ARG A 65 -31.71 8.19 -0.18
CA ARG A 65 -30.49 7.39 -0.39
C ARG A 65 -29.71 7.76 -1.68
N PRO A 66 -30.36 7.91 -2.86
CA PRO A 66 -29.67 8.34 -4.08
C PRO A 66 -29.01 9.72 -3.95
N LEU A 67 -29.69 10.65 -3.26
CA LEU A 67 -29.15 12.00 -3.03
C LEU A 67 -27.93 11.96 -2.10
N ALA A 68 -27.98 11.17 -1.02
CA ALA A 68 -26.85 11.01 -0.12
C ALA A 68 -25.63 10.42 -0.83
N ILE A 69 -25.83 9.40 -1.68
CA ILE A 69 -24.79 8.81 -2.50
C ILE A 69 -24.19 9.86 -3.43
N PHE A 70 -25.02 10.56 -4.19
CA PHE A 70 -24.58 11.59 -5.14
C PHE A 70 -23.75 12.67 -4.43
N LEU A 71 -24.20 13.18 -3.28
CA LEU A 71 -23.49 14.21 -2.53
C LEU A 71 -22.11 13.74 -2.02
N ILE A 72 -22.02 12.51 -1.51
CA ILE A 72 -20.76 11.96 -1.02
C ILE A 72 -19.76 11.79 -2.15
N TYR A 73 -20.19 11.22 -3.30
CA TYR A 73 -19.30 11.04 -4.43
C TYR A 73 -18.90 12.38 -5.04
N MET A 74 -19.82 13.35 -5.16
CA MET A 74 -19.49 14.69 -5.61
C MET A 74 -18.52 15.42 -4.67
N ALA A 75 -18.75 15.34 -3.36
CA ALA A 75 -17.85 15.91 -2.37
C ALA A 75 -16.45 15.26 -2.46
N PHE A 76 -16.37 13.94 -2.64
CA PHE A 76 -15.09 13.23 -2.76
C PHE A 76 -14.38 13.56 -4.08
N ILE A 77 -15.09 13.60 -5.21
CA ILE A 77 -14.53 14.02 -6.50
C ILE A 77 -14.05 15.47 -6.44
N SER A 78 -14.83 16.37 -5.82
CA SER A 78 -14.44 17.75 -5.62
C SER A 78 -13.19 17.87 -4.75
N LEU A 79 -13.08 17.07 -3.68
CA LEU A 79 -11.88 16.99 -2.84
C LEU A 79 -10.66 16.51 -3.64
N LEU A 80 -10.80 15.44 -4.43
CA LEU A 80 -9.74 14.92 -5.29
C LEU A 80 -9.33 15.93 -6.36
N ALA A 81 -10.29 16.63 -6.99
CA ALA A 81 -10.02 17.66 -7.98
C ALA A 81 -9.26 18.83 -7.35
N THR A 82 -9.71 19.29 -6.17
CA THR A 82 -9.03 20.37 -5.42
C THR A 82 -7.61 19.95 -5.03
N PHE A 83 -7.45 18.72 -4.51
CA PHE A 83 -6.13 18.17 -4.19
C PHE A 83 -5.24 18.07 -5.44
N GLY A 84 -5.77 17.55 -6.55
CA GLY A 84 -5.05 17.45 -7.80
C GLY A 84 -4.62 18.81 -8.35
N PHE A 85 -5.52 19.78 -8.29
CA PHE A 85 -5.26 21.10 -8.85
C PHE A 85 -4.32 21.98 -7.98
N LEU A 86 -4.42 21.88 -6.66
CA LEU A 86 -3.63 22.69 -5.73
C LEU A 86 -2.34 22.01 -5.28
N VAL A 87 -2.42 20.73 -4.91
CA VAL A 87 -1.29 20.06 -4.26
C VAL A 87 -0.30 19.49 -5.26
N ILE A 88 -0.78 18.89 -6.37
CA ILE A 88 0.11 18.22 -7.33
C ILE A 88 1.11 19.21 -7.98
N PRO A 89 0.71 20.38 -8.52
CA PRO A 89 1.67 21.31 -9.11
C PRO A 89 2.71 21.81 -8.12
N VAL A 90 2.28 22.15 -6.89
CA VAL A 90 3.19 22.58 -5.83
C VAL A 90 4.17 21.46 -5.48
N THR A 91 3.67 20.22 -5.38
CA THR A 91 4.52 19.06 -5.08
C THR A 91 5.53 18.78 -6.19
N VAL A 92 5.11 18.84 -7.46
CA VAL A 92 6.02 18.63 -8.60
C VAL A 92 7.11 19.71 -8.63
N ASN A 93 6.76 20.97 -8.43
CA ASN A 93 7.74 22.05 -8.37
C ASN A 93 8.75 21.84 -7.23
N GLN A 94 8.28 21.47 -6.03
CA GLN A 94 9.15 21.18 -4.90
C GLN A 94 10.03 19.94 -5.10
N VAL A 95 9.55 18.92 -5.83
CA VAL A 95 10.36 17.74 -6.19
C VAL A 95 11.48 18.13 -7.17
N VAL A 96 11.19 18.98 -8.15
CA VAL A 96 12.21 19.49 -9.09
C VAL A 96 13.23 20.34 -8.33
N GLU A 97 12.77 21.26 -7.49
CA GLU A 97 13.65 22.10 -6.64
C GLU A 97 14.57 21.24 -5.75
N LEU A 98 14.01 20.20 -5.10
CA LEU A 98 14.79 19.25 -4.30
C LEU A 98 15.81 18.50 -5.15
N ALA A 99 15.44 18.08 -6.36
CA ALA A 99 16.35 17.40 -7.27
C ALA A 99 17.55 18.29 -7.66
N ASP A 100 17.32 19.58 -7.87
CA ASP A 100 18.38 20.54 -8.18
C ASP A 100 19.29 20.86 -6.97
N LEU A 101 18.75 20.71 -5.75
CA LEU A 101 19.51 20.92 -4.51
C LEU A 101 20.40 19.74 -4.15
N VAL A 102 19.96 18.50 -4.41
CA VAL A 102 20.67 17.28 -4.00
C VAL A 102 22.14 17.25 -4.42
N PRO A 103 22.53 17.52 -5.69
CA PRO A 103 23.93 17.52 -6.10
C PRO A 103 24.78 18.57 -5.33
N ARG A 104 24.22 19.76 -5.10
CA ARG A 104 24.92 20.85 -4.38
C ARG A 104 25.26 20.46 -2.93
N TYR A 105 24.34 19.72 -2.29
CA TYR A 105 24.56 19.28 -0.90
C TYR A 105 25.50 18.08 -0.81
N VAL A 106 25.45 17.17 -1.80
CA VAL A 106 26.40 16.06 -1.86
C VAL A 106 27.84 16.57 -2.04
N GLU A 107 28.04 17.66 -2.77
CA GLU A 107 29.34 18.34 -2.88
C GLU A 107 29.85 18.88 -1.52
N GLN A 108 28.98 19.08 -0.54
CA GLN A 108 29.35 19.54 0.80
C GLN A 108 29.63 18.40 1.80
N VAL A 109 29.29 17.13 1.44
CA VAL A 109 29.49 15.96 2.30
C VAL A 109 30.94 15.86 2.79
N PRO A 110 31.99 16.04 1.97
CA PRO A 110 33.36 16.00 2.43
C PRO A 110 33.66 16.99 3.55
N SER A 111 33.07 18.20 3.49
CA SER A 111 33.29 19.21 4.54
C SER A 111 32.65 18.82 5.88
N TYR A 112 31.52 18.15 5.86
CA TYR A 112 30.87 17.63 7.07
C TYR A 112 31.64 16.44 7.65
N VAL A 113 32.12 15.52 6.79
CA VAL A 113 32.94 14.37 7.19
C VAL A 113 34.23 14.86 7.85
N ASN A 114 34.95 15.77 7.22
CA ASN A 114 36.17 16.39 7.78
C ASN A 114 35.90 17.11 9.11
N GLY A 115 34.73 17.77 9.26
CA GLY A 115 34.32 18.38 10.52
C GLY A 115 34.09 17.36 11.64
N LEU A 116 33.49 16.23 11.31
CA LEU A 116 33.30 15.10 12.24
C LEU A 116 34.62 14.45 12.62
N GLU A 117 35.50 14.16 11.65
CA GLU A 117 36.83 13.62 11.89
C GLU A 117 37.65 14.51 12.84
N ASN A 118 37.68 15.82 12.61
CA ASN A 118 38.33 16.78 13.49
C ASN A 118 37.74 16.78 14.91
N THR A 119 36.43 16.56 15.04
CA THR A 119 35.76 16.52 16.35
C THR A 119 36.10 15.21 17.09
N ILE A 120 36.10 14.10 16.36
CA ILE A 120 36.44 12.76 16.88
C ILE A 120 37.94 12.66 17.23
N ALA A 121 38.80 13.24 16.40
CA ALA A 121 40.23 13.32 16.67
C ALA A 121 40.55 14.13 17.94
N ARG A 122 39.83 15.21 18.21
CA ARG A 122 39.93 15.94 19.48
C ARG A 122 39.48 15.13 20.69
N ALA A 123 38.64 14.13 20.49
CA ALA A 123 38.25 13.17 21.55
C ALA A 123 39.22 11.99 21.70
N GLY A 124 40.35 11.99 20.95
CA GLY A 124 41.42 10.98 21.06
C GLY A 124 41.21 9.73 20.21
N LEU A 125 40.27 9.76 19.25
CA LEU A 125 40.00 8.65 18.32
C LEU A 125 40.37 9.10 16.90
N GLU A 126 41.39 8.49 16.29
CA GLU A 126 41.75 8.68 14.88
C GLU A 126 40.91 7.69 14.03
N ILE A 127 39.87 8.18 13.39
CA ILE A 127 39.03 7.42 12.45
C ILE A 127 39.06 8.17 11.12
N ASP A 128 39.55 7.53 10.06
CA ASP A 128 39.47 8.05 8.71
C ASP A 128 38.12 7.60 8.10
N LEU A 129 37.19 8.53 8.03
CA LEU A 129 35.85 8.31 7.44
C LEU A 129 35.84 8.68 5.96
N THR A 130 36.78 9.52 5.52
CA THR A 130 36.81 10.06 4.16
C THR A 130 37.13 8.95 3.15
N ASP A 131 38.04 8.03 3.47
CA ASP A 131 38.39 6.88 2.62
C ASP A 131 37.29 5.81 2.52
N GLN A 132 36.38 5.78 3.51
CA GLN A 132 35.28 4.81 3.52
C GLN A 132 34.04 5.30 2.77
N ILE A 133 33.88 6.60 2.58
CA ILE A 133 32.76 7.20 1.88
C ILE A 133 33.18 7.48 0.44
N GLN A 134 32.71 6.68 -0.50
CA GLN A 134 32.92 6.91 -1.94
C GLN A 134 32.08 8.12 -2.39
N VAL A 135 32.60 9.33 -2.10
CA VAL A 135 31.93 10.61 -2.39
C VAL A 135 31.65 10.75 -3.89
N ASP A 136 32.55 10.26 -4.76
CA ASP A 136 32.35 10.31 -6.21
C ASP A 136 31.16 9.47 -6.66
N SER A 137 30.98 8.29 -6.12
CA SER A 137 29.81 7.43 -6.43
C SER A 137 28.51 8.04 -5.90
N LEU A 138 28.57 8.75 -4.77
CA LEU A 138 27.42 9.47 -4.20
C LEU A 138 27.05 10.67 -5.08
N ASN A 139 28.03 11.41 -5.58
CA ASN A 139 27.85 12.54 -6.52
C ASN A 139 27.24 12.06 -7.84
N ASP A 140 27.75 10.97 -8.42
CA ASP A 140 27.21 10.40 -9.66
C ASP A 140 25.79 9.91 -9.48
N PHE A 141 25.49 9.25 -8.37
CA PHE A 141 24.13 8.84 -8.01
C PHE A 141 23.20 10.08 -7.84
N ALA A 142 23.64 11.10 -7.12
CA ALA A 142 22.87 12.32 -6.87
C ALA A 142 22.55 13.05 -8.18
N ARG A 143 23.55 13.22 -9.05
CA ARG A 143 23.36 13.86 -10.37
C ARG A 143 22.47 13.03 -11.28
N THR A 144 22.63 11.71 -11.31
CA THR A 144 21.79 10.80 -12.10
C THR A 144 20.35 10.82 -11.59
N ALA A 145 20.15 10.80 -10.29
CA ALA A 145 18.82 10.90 -9.68
C ALA A 145 18.16 12.25 -9.99
N ALA A 146 18.89 13.37 -9.81
CA ALA A 146 18.40 14.70 -10.08
C ALA A 146 18.01 14.88 -11.56
N THR A 147 18.88 14.48 -12.49
CA THR A 147 18.59 14.56 -13.93
C THR A 147 17.44 13.64 -14.34
N SER A 148 17.34 12.46 -13.73
CA SER A 148 16.22 11.54 -13.98
C SER A 148 14.89 12.14 -13.49
N ILE A 149 14.85 12.77 -12.32
CA ILE A 149 13.66 13.43 -11.78
C ILE A 149 13.27 14.60 -12.68
N THR A 150 14.21 15.48 -13.01
CA THR A 150 13.95 16.68 -13.83
C THR A 150 13.49 16.31 -15.24
N ASN A 151 14.17 15.34 -15.89
CA ASN A 151 13.82 14.90 -17.23
C ASN A 151 12.49 14.12 -17.27
N ASN A 152 12.12 13.45 -16.19
CA ASN A 152 10.88 12.70 -16.10
C ASN A 152 9.74 13.47 -15.39
N ALA A 153 9.90 14.75 -15.11
CA ALA A 153 8.84 15.55 -14.45
C ALA A 153 7.52 15.51 -15.21
N LEU A 154 7.53 15.51 -16.56
CA LEU A 154 6.35 15.30 -17.40
C LEU A 154 5.81 13.88 -17.29
N GLY A 155 6.68 12.89 -17.18
CA GLY A 155 6.29 11.48 -16.95
C GLY A 155 5.61 11.29 -15.59
N ILE A 156 6.08 11.99 -14.55
CA ILE A 156 5.44 11.99 -13.23
C ILE A 156 4.02 12.56 -13.35
N LEU A 157 3.84 13.67 -14.05
CA LEU A 157 2.52 14.25 -14.31
C LEU A 157 1.61 13.30 -15.09
N GLN A 158 2.11 12.64 -16.14
CA GLN A 158 1.34 11.66 -16.90
C GLN A 158 0.92 10.45 -16.04
N ASN A 159 1.81 9.96 -15.18
CA ASN A 159 1.51 8.88 -14.25
C ASN A 159 0.44 9.28 -13.22
N VAL A 160 0.49 10.52 -12.72
CA VAL A 160 -0.52 11.07 -11.81
C VAL A 160 -1.88 11.18 -12.52
N VAL A 161 -1.91 11.67 -13.77
CA VAL A 161 -3.14 11.73 -14.57
C VAL A 161 -3.72 10.34 -14.81
N SER A 162 -2.88 9.36 -15.16
CA SER A 162 -3.30 7.96 -15.35
C SER A 162 -3.87 7.36 -14.06
N LEU A 163 -3.24 7.65 -12.91
CA LEU A 163 -3.73 7.25 -11.61
C LEU A 163 -5.10 7.88 -11.28
N LEU A 164 -5.28 9.17 -11.58
CA LEU A 164 -6.57 9.85 -11.40
C LEU A 164 -7.67 9.23 -12.26
N ILE A 165 -7.38 8.87 -13.52
CA ILE A 165 -8.32 8.17 -14.40
C ILE A 165 -8.71 6.81 -13.78
N GLY A 166 -7.73 6.05 -13.28
CA GLY A 166 -7.97 4.79 -12.57
C GLY A 166 -8.86 4.97 -11.34
N VAL A 167 -8.60 6.01 -10.54
CA VAL A 167 -9.42 6.35 -9.36
C VAL A 167 -10.85 6.74 -9.77
N ILE A 168 -11.02 7.52 -10.83
CA ILE A 168 -12.35 7.86 -11.36
C ILE A 168 -13.10 6.59 -11.77
N LEU A 169 -12.45 5.66 -12.46
CA LEU A 169 -13.07 4.39 -12.87
C LEU A 169 -13.49 3.56 -11.65
N VAL A 170 -12.63 3.47 -10.63
CA VAL A 170 -12.96 2.84 -9.34
C VAL A 170 -14.16 3.52 -8.69
N LEU A 171 -14.22 4.85 -8.69
CA LEU A 171 -15.34 5.61 -8.12
C LEU A 171 -16.64 5.38 -8.88
N VAL A 172 -16.61 5.34 -10.21
CA VAL A 172 -17.80 5.08 -11.03
C VAL A 172 -18.36 3.69 -10.73
N ILE A 173 -17.53 2.66 -10.74
CA ILE A 173 -17.97 1.29 -10.42
C ILE A 173 -18.46 1.21 -8.96
N SER A 174 -17.73 1.82 -8.03
CA SER A 174 -18.10 1.92 -6.62
C SER A 174 -19.47 2.59 -6.43
N PHE A 175 -19.73 3.68 -7.16
CA PHE A 175 -21.00 4.38 -7.14
C PHE A 175 -22.18 3.44 -7.49
N TYR A 176 -22.03 2.64 -8.56
CA TYR A 176 -23.05 1.66 -8.92
C TYR A 176 -23.22 0.57 -7.87
N ILE A 177 -22.13 0.08 -7.26
CA ILE A 177 -22.18 -0.89 -6.16
C ILE A 177 -22.96 -0.34 -4.96
N VAL A 178 -22.70 0.91 -4.58
CA VAL A 178 -23.37 1.56 -3.43
C VAL A 178 -24.82 1.90 -3.75
N LEU A 179 -25.11 2.32 -4.99
CA LEU A 179 -26.47 2.61 -5.46
C LEU A 179 -27.35 1.36 -5.38
N ASP A 180 -26.84 0.24 -5.83
CA ASP A 180 -27.50 -1.07 -5.76
C ASP A 180 -27.63 -1.61 -4.32
N GLY A 181 -26.79 -1.10 -3.40
CA GLY A 181 -26.82 -1.42 -1.98
C GLY A 181 -26.47 -2.87 -1.64
N GLY A 182 -25.74 -3.55 -2.52
CA GLY A 182 -25.40 -4.97 -2.38
C GLY A 182 -26.60 -5.92 -2.52
N ARG A 183 -27.82 -5.35 -2.77
CA ARG A 183 -29.05 -6.14 -2.85
C ARG A 183 -28.98 -7.20 -3.94
N ARG A 184 -28.51 -6.86 -5.14
CA ARG A 184 -28.38 -7.82 -6.26
C ARG A 184 -27.36 -8.89 -5.98
N LEU A 185 -26.27 -8.56 -5.30
CA LEU A 185 -25.26 -9.56 -4.89
C LEU A 185 -25.89 -10.57 -3.94
N VAL A 186 -26.60 -10.10 -2.89
CA VAL A 186 -27.29 -10.96 -1.93
C VAL A 186 -28.44 -11.75 -2.60
N GLU A 187 -29.20 -11.11 -3.50
CA GLU A 187 -30.24 -11.80 -4.26
C GLU A 187 -29.68 -12.89 -5.19
N GLY A 188 -28.52 -12.63 -5.82
CA GLY A 188 -27.79 -13.64 -6.60
C GLY A 188 -27.31 -14.82 -5.77
N LEU A 189 -26.94 -14.60 -4.51
CA LEU A 189 -26.52 -15.68 -3.60
C LEU A 189 -27.67 -16.60 -3.19
N LYS A 190 -28.93 -16.14 -3.22
CA LYS A 190 -30.10 -16.98 -2.93
C LYS A 190 -30.33 -18.10 -3.92
N VAL A 191 -29.65 -18.09 -5.07
CA VAL A 191 -29.65 -19.19 -6.03
C VAL A 191 -28.82 -20.38 -5.51
N LEU A 192 -27.91 -20.13 -4.56
CA LEU A 192 -27.08 -21.18 -3.95
C LEU A 192 -27.89 -22.00 -2.93
N PRO A 193 -27.51 -23.28 -2.70
CA PRO A 193 -28.04 -24.04 -1.60
C PRO A 193 -27.86 -23.30 -0.26
N PRO A 194 -28.79 -23.41 0.71
CA PRO A 194 -28.78 -22.62 1.94
C PRO A 194 -27.47 -22.69 2.76
N LYS A 195 -26.77 -23.83 2.67
CA LYS A 195 -25.48 -24.01 3.32
C LYS A 195 -24.37 -23.19 2.65
N ALA A 196 -24.32 -23.24 1.31
CA ALA A 196 -23.35 -22.47 0.51
C ALA A 196 -23.62 -20.95 0.58
N GLU A 197 -24.90 -20.54 0.62
CA GLU A 197 -25.30 -19.16 0.84
C GLU A 197 -24.73 -18.61 2.16
N LYS A 198 -24.94 -19.32 3.27
CA LYS A 198 -24.42 -18.93 4.60
C LYS A 198 -22.89 -18.84 4.62
N GLU A 199 -22.20 -19.81 4.05
CA GLU A 199 -20.74 -19.83 3.97
C GLU A 199 -20.22 -18.67 3.13
N THR A 200 -20.84 -18.39 1.98
CA THR A 200 -20.44 -17.27 1.12
C THR A 200 -20.68 -15.92 1.80
N LEU A 201 -21.81 -15.74 2.47
CA LEU A 201 -22.10 -14.53 3.25
C LEU A 201 -21.10 -14.33 4.40
N PHE A 202 -20.71 -15.40 5.08
CA PHE A 202 -19.68 -15.36 6.12
C PHE A 202 -18.32 -14.92 5.56
N ILE A 203 -17.90 -15.47 4.41
CA ILE A 203 -16.65 -15.09 3.75
C ILE A 203 -16.69 -13.61 3.34
N LEU A 204 -17.77 -13.17 2.71
CA LEU A 204 -17.93 -11.76 2.30
C LEU A 204 -17.92 -10.80 3.48
N SER A 205 -18.62 -11.13 4.57
CA SER A 205 -18.59 -10.30 5.77
C SER A 205 -17.21 -10.26 6.44
N SER A 206 -16.48 -11.36 6.41
CA SER A 206 -15.10 -11.44 6.93
C SER A 206 -14.14 -10.60 6.09
N ILE A 207 -14.30 -10.59 4.76
CA ILE A 207 -13.55 -9.72 3.85
C ILE A 207 -13.87 -8.26 4.18
N ASP A 208 -15.15 -7.90 4.20
CA ASP A 208 -15.59 -6.52 4.42
C ASP A 208 -15.06 -5.97 5.76
N GLU A 209 -15.26 -6.69 6.85
CA GLU A 209 -14.81 -6.28 8.20
C GLU A 209 -13.28 -6.11 8.26
N THR A 210 -12.53 -7.07 7.71
CA THR A 210 -11.06 -7.05 7.78
C THR A 210 -10.47 -5.93 6.91
N PHE A 211 -10.91 -5.83 5.65
CA PHE A 211 -10.42 -4.81 4.74
C PHE A 211 -10.82 -3.41 5.15
N HIS A 212 -12.09 -3.21 5.52
CA HIS A 212 -12.60 -1.92 5.95
C HIS A 212 -11.85 -1.41 7.19
N GLY A 213 -11.72 -2.26 8.21
CA GLY A 213 -10.97 -1.92 9.43
C GLY A 213 -9.52 -1.57 9.15
N TYR A 214 -8.85 -2.37 8.32
CA TYR A 214 -7.45 -2.18 7.98
C TYR A 214 -7.22 -0.91 7.13
N LEU A 215 -7.93 -0.76 6.01
CA LEU A 215 -7.74 0.37 5.10
C LEU A 215 -8.05 1.71 5.75
N ARG A 216 -9.16 1.79 6.48
CA ARG A 216 -9.50 2.98 7.26
C ARG A 216 -8.43 3.30 8.30
N GLY A 217 -7.94 2.28 8.98
CA GLY A 217 -6.89 2.43 9.99
C GLY A 217 -5.58 2.91 9.38
N MET A 218 -5.13 2.27 8.29
CA MET A 218 -3.91 2.66 7.59
C MET A 218 -3.99 4.05 7.00
N PHE A 219 -5.11 4.42 6.37
CA PHE A 219 -5.32 5.76 5.85
C PHE A 219 -5.18 6.82 6.96
N LEU A 220 -5.82 6.59 8.12
CA LEU A 220 -5.77 7.51 9.24
C LEU A 220 -4.35 7.63 9.82
N ILE A 221 -3.65 6.51 9.99
CA ILE A 221 -2.26 6.48 10.47
C ILE A 221 -1.34 7.22 9.50
N SER A 222 -1.45 6.94 8.20
CA SER A 222 -0.66 7.59 7.15
C SER A 222 -0.93 9.10 7.10
N LEU A 223 -2.20 9.51 7.22
CA LEU A 223 -2.58 10.92 7.23
C LEU A 223 -1.98 11.65 8.45
N ILE A 224 -2.11 11.08 9.64
CA ILE A 224 -1.55 11.66 10.88
C ILE A 224 -0.03 11.78 10.76
N TYR A 225 0.63 10.74 10.25
CA TYR A 225 2.09 10.75 10.07
C TYR A 225 2.52 11.80 9.06
N GLY A 226 1.83 11.89 7.91
CA GLY A 226 2.14 12.90 6.89
C GLY A 226 1.97 14.32 7.38
N VAL A 227 0.86 14.62 8.06
CA VAL A 227 0.63 15.94 8.66
C VAL A 227 1.70 16.27 9.71
N SER A 228 2.07 15.28 10.53
CA SER A 228 3.13 15.45 11.54
C SER A 228 4.49 15.71 10.88
N THR A 229 4.84 14.95 9.84
CA THR A 229 6.10 15.13 9.09
C THR A 229 6.14 16.49 8.42
N ALA A 230 5.06 16.91 7.74
CA ALA A 230 4.98 18.26 7.15
C ALA A 230 5.14 19.35 8.22
N GLY A 231 4.47 19.21 9.36
CA GLY A 231 4.57 20.12 10.48
C GLY A 231 5.99 20.25 11.02
N VAL A 232 6.70 19.15 11.20
CA VAL A 232 8.10 19.14 11.65
C VAL A 232 9.01 19.83 10.62
N MET A 233 8.87 19.51 9.33
CA MET A 233 9.67 20.11 8.28
C MET A 233 9.43 21.63 8.13
N ILE A 234 8.17 22.05 8.21
CA ILE A 234 7.81 23.49 8.18
C ILE A 234 8.39 24.20 9.41
N ALA A 235 8.25 23.64 10.60
CA ALA A 235 8.73 24.22 11.84
C ALA A 235 10.27 24.34 11.88
N THR A 236 10.98 23.44 11.19
CA THR A 236 12.45 23.45 11.09
C THR A 236 12.97 24.19 9.85
N GLY A 237 12.07 24.75 9.01
CA GLY A 237 12.46 25.49 7.80
C GLY A 237 13.07 24.63 6.69
N LEU A 238 12.84 23.30 6.72
CA LEU A 238 13.36 22.40 5.70
C LEU A 238 12.62 22.56 4.37
N PRO A 239 13.33 22.38 3.24
CA PRO A 239 12.73 22.50 1.91
C PRO A 239 11.77 21.35 1.61
N SER A 240 10.84 21.61 0.69
CA SER A 240 9.96 20.60 0.11
C SER A 240 9.10 19.80 1.12
N PRO A 241 8.46 20.44 2.12
CA PRO A 241 7.75 19.73 3.17
C PRO A 241 6.57 18.90 2.64
N LEU A 242 5.82 19.40 1.65
CA LEU A 242 4.65 18.70 1.12
C LEU A 242 4.99 17.41 0.36
N PRO A 243 5.90 17.39 -0.64
CA PRO A 243 6.24 16.17 -1.34
C PRO A 243 6.87 15.13 -0.41
N VAL A 244 7.76 15.54 0.50
CA VAL A 244 8.38 14.63 1.46
C VAL A 244 7.34 14.01 2.37
N ALA A 245 6.42 14.79 2.92
CA ALA A 245 5.35 14.31 3.78
C ALA A 245 4.36 13.38 3.03
N LEU A 246 4.02 13.70 1.78
CA LEU A 246 3.16 12.86 0.94
C LEU A 246 3.80 11.51 0.65
N VAL A 247 5.06 11.51 0.20
CA VAL A 247 5.78 10.28 -0.09
C VAL A 247 5.98 9.46 1.19
N ALA A 248 6.35 10.09 2.30
CA ALA A 248 6.47 9.42 3.59
C ALA A 248 5.15 8.78 4.04
N SER A 249 4.01 9.48 3.85
CA SER A 249 2.67 8.94 4.14
C SER A 249 2.35 7.69 3.31
N ILE A 250 2.65 7.71 2.02
CA ILE A 250 2.42 6.58 1.12
C ILE A 250 3.33 5.41 1.48
N LEU A 251 4.61 5.68 1.74
CA LEU A 251 5.57 4.66 2.15
C LEU A 251 5.15 3.99 3.46
N LEU A 252 4.67 4.76 4.45
CA LEU A 252 4.22 4.23 5.73
C LEU A 252 3.11 3.19 5.59
N ALA A 253 2.29 3.27 4.53
CA ALA A 253 1.24 2.30 4.27
C ALA A 253 1.78 0.90 3.92
N ILE A 254 3.06 0.76 3.58
CA ILE A 254 3.74 -0.52 3.33
C ILE A 254 4.26 -1.08 4.67
N PRO A 255 3.71 -2.18 5.18
CA PRO A 255 4.11 -2.71 6.49
C PRO A 255 5.60 -3.05 6.57
N PHE A 256 6.22 -2.87 7.72
CA PHE A 256 7.62 -3.13 8.09
C PHE A 256 8.66 -2.27 7.37
N VAL A 257 8.66 -2.27 6.04
CA VAL A 257 9.65 -1.54 5.24
C VAL A 257 9.31 -0.05 5.18
N GLY A 258 8.02 0.24 5.02
CA GLY A 258 7.52 1.60 4.84
C GLY A 258 7.77 2.51 6.04
N ASP A 259 7.70 1.99 7.24
CA ASP A 259 7.94 2.73 8.47
C ASP A 259 9.38 3.31 8.54
N TRP A 260 10.38 2.52 8.12
CA TRP A 260 11.76 2.98 8.05
C TRP A 260 12.02 3.92 6.89
N LEU A 261 11.44 3.65 5.73
CA LEU A 261 11.56 4.52 4.55
C LEU A 261 10.87 5.87 4.78
N ALA A 262 9.70 5.86 5.41
CA ALA A 262 8.94 7.06 5.76
C ALA A 262 9.70 7.94 6.75
N LEU A 263 10.42 7.35 7.71
CA LEU A 263 11.31 8.07 8.62
C LEU A 263 12.58 8.55 7.91
N GLY A 264 13.17 7.69 7.06
CA GLY A 264 14.44 7.98 6.39
C GLY A 264 14.36 9.16 5.44
N LEU A 265 13.25 9.31 4.70
CA LEU A 265 13.10 10.35 3.69
C LEU A 265 13.24 11.79 4.25
N PRO A 266 12.50 12.22 5.29
CA PRO A 266 12.68 13.54 5.87
C PRO A 266 14.04 13.70 6.57
N LEU A 267 14.65 12.62 7.08
CA LEU A 267 15.98 12.66 7.67
C LEU A 267 17.08 12.91 6.62
N VAL A 268 16.95 12.32 5.43
CA VAL A 268 17.85 12.61 4.32
C VAL A 268 17.77 14.09 3.95
N VAL A 269 16.57 14.66 3.86
CA VAL A 269 16.40 16.10 3.59
C VAL A 269 17.01 16.94 4.70
N ALA A 270 16.80 16.57 5.97
CA ALA A 270 17.38 17.29 7.11
C ALA A 270 18.91 17.20 7.15
N ALA A 271 19.48 16.06 6.79
CA ALA A 271 20.93 15.87 6.73
C ALA A 271 21.58 16.67 5.59
N VAL A 272 20.86 16.83 4.48
CA VAL A 272 21.35 17.49 3.26
C VAL A 272 21.13 19.00 3.33
N ALA A 273 19.94 19.46 3.73
CA ALA A 273 19.52 20.86 3.66
C ALA A 273 19.58 21.60 5.00
N GLY A 274 19.73 20.88 6.11
CA GLY A 274 19.80 21.43 7.47
C GLY A 274 21.23 21.52 8.00
N ASP A 275 21.36 22.17 9.13
CA ASP A 275 22.56 22.04 9.97
C ASP A 275 22.44 20.79 10.87
N PHE A 276 23.54 20.46 11.57
CA PHE A 276 23.57 19.30 12.48
C PHE A 276 22.51 19.39 13.60
N ALA A 277 22.24 20.60 14.10
CA ALA A 277 21.23 20.82 15.14
C ALA A 277 19.82 20.53 14.59
N THR A 278 19.49 21.02 13.41
CA THR A 278 18.24 20.74 12.70
C THR A 278 18.06 19.23 12.45
N PHE A 279 19.11 18.54 11.99
CA PHE A 279 19.06 17.09 11.80
C PHE A 279 18.72 16.34 13.11
N ILE A 280 19.38 16.69 14.22
CA ILE A 280 19.12 16.07 15.52
C ILE A 280 17.69 16.37 16.01
N ILE A 281 17.19 17.59 15.81
CA ILE A 281 15.81 17.96 16.17
C ILE A 281 14.82 17.10 15.37
N VAL A 282 14.98 17.03 14.04
CA VAL A 282 14.09 16.28 13.16
C VAL A 282 14.12 14.79 13.50
N LEU A 283 15.32 14.21 13.69
CA LEU A 283 15.50 12.83 14.09
C LEU A 283 14.76 12.54 15.41
N THR A 284 14.99 13.35 16.43
CA THR A 284 14.40 13.15 17.76
C THR A 284 12.89 13.24 17.74
N VAL A 285 12.36 14.28 17.08
CA VAL A 285 10.92 14.52 17.00
C VAL A 285 10.22 13.45 16.17
N LEU A 286 10.77 13.06 15.02
CA LEU A 286 10.17 12.01 14.18
C LEU A 286 10.27 10.64 14.82
N LEU A 287 11.36 10.31 15.53
CA LEU A 287 11.46 9.07 16.32
C LEU A 287 10.43 9.06 17.45
N PHE A 288 10.21 10.18 18.13
CA PHE A 288 9.16 10.29 19.14
C PHE A 288 7.77 10.09 18.54
N ILE A 289 7.46 10.78 17.43
CA ILE A 289 6.19 10.61 16.70
C ILE A 289 6.01 9.15 16.29
N ARG A 290 7.03 8.53 15.71
CA ARG A 290 7.03 7.11 15.34
C ARG A 290 6.73 6.21 16.54
N GLN A 291 7.34 6.46 17.69
CA GLN A 291 7.12 5.68 18.91
C GLN A 291 5.66 5.80 19.41
N VAL A 292 5.12 7.02 19.37
CA VAL A 292 3.69 7.26 19.70
C VAL A 292 2.78 6.52 18.71
N MET A 293 3.11 6.58 17.41
CA MET A 293 2.35 5.85 16.38
C MET A 293 2.34 4.36 16.65
N LEU A 294 3.51 3.73 16.82
CA LEU A 294 3.64 2.28 16.99
C LEU A 294 3.00 1.75 18.28
N ASN A 295 3.16 2.47 19.39
CA ASN A 295 2.75 1.95 20.70
C ASN A 295 1.34 2.40 21.12
N LEU A 296 0.85 3.53 20.62
CA LEU A 296 -0.43 4.08 21.04
C LEU A 296 -1.48 4.12 19.93
N LEU A 297 -1.15 4.67 18.76
CA LEU A 297 -2.11 4.91 17.69
C LEU A 297 -2.39 3.66 16.85
N THR A 298 -1.36 2.96 16.41
CA THR A 298 -1.51 1.75 15.59
C THR A 298 -2.34 0.67 16.27
N PRO A 299 -2.10 0.29 17.55
CA PRO A 299 -2.94 -0.69 18.23
C PRO A 299 -4.38 -0.22 18.45
N LYS A 300 -4.59 1.07 18.70
CA LYS A 300 -5.93 1.63 18.88
C LYS A 300 -6.72 1.72 17.57
N ILE A 301 -6.05 2.07 16.47
CA ILE A 301 -6.69 2.31 15.18
C ILE A 301 -6.89 0.99 14.42
N LEU A 302 -5.85 0.16 14.30
CA LEU A 302 -5.92 -1.12 13.58
C LEU A 302 -6.60 -2.23 14.41
N GLY A 303 -6.58 -2.13 15.74
CA GLY A 303 -7.33 -3.00 16.63
C GLY A 303 -7.16 -4.49 16.34
N LYS A 304 -8.29 -5.15 16.08
CA LYS A 304 -8.36 -6.59 15.83
C LYS A 304 -8.03 -7.00 14.39
N ALA A 305 -7.89 -6.04 13.47
CA ALA A 305 -7.76 -6.30 12.05
C ALA A 305 -6.47 -7.04 11.66
N VAL A 306 -5.45 -7.05 12.55
CA VAL A 306 -4.14 -7.69 12.28
C VAL A 306 -3.78 -8.67 13.40
N ARG A 307 -4.64 -9.67 13.63
CA ARG A 307 -4.37 -10.73 14.62
C ARG A 307 -3.72 -11.96 13.99
N MET A 308 -2.60 -11.78 13.29
CA MET A 308 -1.85 -12.88 12.69
C MET A 308 -0.36 -12.81 13.07
N PRO A 309 0.38 -13.93 13.03
CA PRO A 309 1.82 -13.95 13.27
C PRO A 309 2.57 -13.02 12.31
N ALA A 310 3.57 -12.30 12.82
CA ALA A 310 4.37 -11.36 12.03
C ALA A 310 4.99 -11.98 10.77
N MET A 311 5.37 -13.26 10.83
CA MET A 311 5.91 -14.00 9.70
C MET A 311 4.93 -14.05 8.53
N LEU A 312 3.62 -14.26 8.80
CA LEU A 312 2.59 -14.28 7.74
C LEU A 312 2.42 -12.90 7.11
N VAL A 313 2.57 -11.82 7.89
CA VAL A 313 2.54 -10.46 7.36
C VAL A 313 3.71 -10.23 6.40
N ILE A 314 4.94 -10.62 6.78
CA ILE A 314 6.12 -10.48 5.91
C ILE A 314 5.94 -11.27 4.62
N ILE A 315 5.53 -12.54 4.72
CA ILE A 315 5.29 -13.40 3.54
C ILE A 315 4.23 -12.77 2.64
N SER A 316 3.12 -12.27 3.22
CA SER A 316 2.05 -11.66 2.44
C SER A 316 2.51 -10.41 1.70
N VAL A 317 3.32 -9.55 2.33
CA VAL A 317 3.86 -8.34 1.69
C VAL A 317 4.79 -8.70 0.54
N VAL A 318 5.71 -9.66 0.72
CA VAL A 318 6.61 -10.13 -0.34
C VAL A 318 5.83 -10.69 -1.53
N LEU A 319 4.82 -11.53 -1.26
CA LEU A 319 3.95 -12.08 -2.30
C LEU A 319 3.12 -10.96 -2.96
N GLY A 320 2.56 -10.05 -2.19
CA GLY A 320 1.75 -8.94 -2.70
C GLY A 320 2.55 -8.04 -3.64
N VAL A 321 3.78 -7.66 -3.26
CA VAL A 321 4.68 -6.88 -4.12
C VAL A 321 4.93 -7.60 -5.44
N ARG A 322 5.16 -8.91 -5.41
CA ARG A 322 5.41 -9.73 -6.60
C ARG A 322 4.19 -9.83 -7.52
N LEU A 323 2.99 -9.89 -6.96
CA LEU A 323 1.75 -10.10 -7.71
C LEU A 323 1.18 -8.81 -8.30
N ALA A 324 1.20 -7.72 -7.55
CA ALA A 324 0.54 -6.47 -7.94
C ALA A 324 1.31 -5.21 -7.49
N GLY A 325 2.64 -5.29 -7.34
CA GLY A 325 3.49 -4.15 -7.00
C GLY A 325 3.06 -3.48 -5.68
N VAL A 326 3.03 -2.14 -5.69
CA VAL A 326 2.68 -1.33 -4.51
C VAL A 326 1.24 -1.61 -4.04
N ALA A 327 0.29 -1.74 -4.97
CA ALA A 327 -1.10 -2.06 -4.64
C ALA A 327 -1.20 -3.43 -3.95
N GLY A 328 -0.45 -4.43 -4.45
CA GLY A 328 -0.35 -5.74 -3.82
C GLY A 328 0.25 -5.69 -2.41
N ALA A 329 1.27 -4.87 -2.18
CA ALA A 329 1.85 -4.66 -0.85
C ALA A 329 0.84 -4.08 0.15
N LEU A 330 0.07 -3.07 -0.27
CA LEU A 330 -0.96 -2.44 0.56
C LEU A 330 -2.09 -3.38 0.94
N LEU A 331 -2.52 -4.23 0.00
CA LEU A 331 -3.62 -5.17 0.18
C LEU A 331 -3.18 -6.52 0.76
N ALA A 332 -1.88 -6.79 0.85
CA ALA A 332 -1.32 -8.07 1.31
C ALA A 332 -1.78 -8.43 2.73
N VAL A 333 -1.69 -7.47 3.65
CA VAL A 333 -2.01 -7.68 5.06
C VAL A 333 -3.47 -8.03 5.28
N PRO A 334 -4.46 -7.25 4.78
CA PRO A 334 -5.86 -7.61 4.96
C PRO A 334 -6.22 -8.91 4.20
N THR A 335 -5.63 -9.17 3.04
CA THR A 335 -5.85 -10.43 2.30
C THR A 335 -5.40 -11.62 3.14
N MET A 336 -4.18 -11.57 3.69
CA MET A 336 -3.69 -12.64 4.56
C MET A 336 -4.50 -12.73 5.86
N GLY A 337 -4.96 -11.60 6.40
CA GLY A 337 -5.83 -11.55 7.58
C GLY A 337 -7.13 -12.31 7.36
N VAL A 338 -7.78 -12.14 6.21
CA VAL A 338 -8.97 -12.92 5.82
C VAL A 338 -8.63 -14.40 5.69
N LEU A 339 -7.59 -14.73 4.93
CA LEU A 339 -7.19 -16.14 4.73
C LEU A 339 -6.86 -16.83 6.04
N TYR A 340 -6.12 -16.17 6.93
CA TYR A 340 -5.80 -16.68 8.25
C TYR A 340 -7.05 -16.84 9.13
N GLY A 341 -7.95 -15.86 9.14
CA GLY A 341 -9.20 -15.91 9.87
C GLY A 341 -10.10 -17.07 9.41
N LEU A 342 -10.22 -17.27 8.09
CA LEU A 342 -10.94 -18.41 7.52
C LEU A 342 -10.28 -19.75 7.87
N ALA A 343 -8.95 -19.84 7.77
CA ALA A 343 -8.21 -21.05 8.13
C ALA A 343 -8.43 -21.44 9.61
N VAL A 344 -8.41 -20.46 10.51
CA VAL A 344 -8.69 -20.69 11.93
C VAL A 344 -10.14 -21.12 12.15
N HIS A 345 -11.11 -20.44 11.52
CA HIS A 345 -12.53 -20.75 11.65
C HIS A 345 -12.85 -22.18 11.21
N TYR A 346 -12.38 -22.59 10.04
CA TYR A 346 -12.59 -23.95 9.54
C TYR A 346 -11.76 -24.99 10.31
N GLY A 347 -10.56 -24.64 10.75
CA GLY A 347 -9.69 -25.51 11.53
C GLY A 347 -10.26 -25.85 12.91
N THR A 348 -10.84 -24.87 13.62
CA THR A 348 -11.49 -25.09 14.91
C THR A 348 -12.74 -25.96 14.77
N GLY A 349 -13.57 -25.70 13.77
CA GLY A 349 -14.76 -26.54 13.51
C GLY A 349 -14.44 -28.00 13.17
N ILE A 350 -13.30 -28.28 12.50
CA ILE A 350 -12.84 -29.65 12.25
C ILE A 350 -12.39 -30.32 13.56
N ARG A 351 -11.71 -29.57 14.43
CA ARG A 351 -11.21 -30.07 15.70
C ARG A 351 -12.34 -30.43 16.65
N GLU A 352 -13.32 -29.55 16.80
CA GLU A 352 -14.52 -29.81 17.61
C GLU A 352 -15.30 -31.06 17.16
N ARG A 353 -15.45 -31.21 15.85
CA ARG A 353 -16.10 -32.43 15.29
C ARG A 353 -15.29 -33.70 15.54
N ARG A 354 -13.96 -33.63 15.55
CA ARG A 354 -13.11 -34.78 15.88
C ARG A 354 -13.25 -35.13 17.37
N GLU A 355 -13.18 -34.14 18.24
CA GLU A 355 -13.32 -34.35 19.69
C GLU A 355 -14.69 -34.93 20.06
N ALA A 356 -15.76 -34.41 19.44
CA ALA A 356 -17.11 -34.96 19.63
C ALA A 356 -17.22 -36.44 19.18
N ARG A 357 -16.65 -36.76 18.02
CA ARG A 357 -16.63 -38.12 17.49
C ARG A 357 -15.82 -39.09 18.37
N ASP A 358 -14.68 -38.61 18.89
CA ASP A 358 -13.83 -39.42 19.77
C ASP A 358 -14.50 -39.65 21.14
N HIS A 359 -15.32 -38.70 21.63
CA HIS A 359 -16.16 -38.87 22.80
C HIS A 359 -17.27 -39.93 22.55
N GLU A 360 -17.99 -39.83 21.43
CA GLU A 360 -19.03 -40.83 21.06
C GLU A 360 -18.46 -42.23 20.96
N LEU A 361 -17.27 -42.38 20.35
CA LEU A 361 -16.59 -43.70 20.23
C LEU A 361 -16.15 -44.25 21.61
N ARG A 362 -15.71 -43.41 22.53
CA ARG A 362 -15.36 -43.85 23.90
C ARG A 362 -16.57 -44.28 24.70
N ASP A 363 -17.68 -43.55 24.56
CA ASP A 363 -18.91 -43.87 25.27
C ASP A 363 -19.55 -45.16 24.76
N SER A 364 -19.52 -45.42 23.42
CA SER A 364 -19.98 -46.66 22.83
C SER A 364 -19.14 -47.88 23.28
N THR A 365 -17.81 -47.71 23.38
CA THR A 365 -16.91 -48.76 23.84
C THR A 365 -17.07 -49.10 25.33
N ASN A 366 -17.50 -48.09 26.13
CA ASN A 366 -17.78 -48.31 27.56
C ASN A 366 -19.15 -48.92 27.85
N GLN A 367 -20.11 -48.84 26.90
CA GLN A 367 -21.44 -49.48 27.03
C GLN A 367 -21.44 -50.95 26.58
N GLU A 368 -20.42 -51.41 25.84
CA GLU A 368 -20.27 -52.80 25.43
C GLU A 368 -19.45 -53.65 26.43
N LYS A 369 -18.93 -53.06 27.52
CA LYS A 369 -18.25 -53.75 28.62
C LYS A 369 -19.15 -53.83 29.86
#